data_fef726378cdb80798480bca1ed4f7069
#
_entry.id   fef726378cdb80798480bca1ed4f7069
#
_cell.length_a   1.000
_cell.length_b   1.000
_cell.length_c   1.000
_cell.angle_alpha   90.00
_cell.angle_beta   90.00
_cell.angle_gamma   90.00
#
_symmetry.space_group_name_H-M   'P 1'
#
loop_
_entity.id
_entity.type
_entity.pdbx_description
1 polymer ?
#
loop_
_entity_poly.entity_id
_entity_poly.type
_entity_poly.pdbx_seq_one_letter_code
_entity_poly.pdbx_strand_id
1 'polypeptide(L)'
;MPDGVLMNGKGPYRYNTTLVPDGIDYETINIEPGKTYRFRVHNVGISTSLNFRIQNHNLLLVETEGSYTVQQNYTNLDIHVGQSYSFLVTMDQNASSDYYIVASARFVNESLWSRVTGVAILHYSNSKGMASGPLPDSPNDFYDKTFSMNQARSIRMNVSAGAARPNPQGSFRYGSIDVTQVYVLRNMPPVIINGKRRATLNGISYSPPVTPLRLADEYNKQGVYTLDFPTRPLNRPPQLGTSVINGTYKGFMEIIFQNNDTMVQTYHMDGYAFFVVGMDYGEWTENSRGTYNKWDGVSRCTTQVFPGAWTAVLVSLDSVGFWNVRVENLDTWYLGQEVYVRVVNPEDNSNRTELPMPDSVLYCGLLKDKQKYGLIIHDTLFCSKPEIIFSKCCILHFLSFLRV
;
A
#
# COMPACT_ATOMS: atom_id res chain seq x y z
N MET A 1 11.34 -14.26 2.98
CA MET A 1 11.48 -14.20 4.44
C MET A 1 12.38 -13.03 4.74
N PRO A 2 11.97 -12.03 5.55
CA PRO A 2 12.85 -10.93 5.87
C PRO A 2 13.97 -11.40 6.79
N ASP A 3 15.17 -10.92 6.55
CA ASP A 3 16.32 -11.21 7.40
C ASP A 3 16.41 -10.23 8.59
N GLY A 4 15.70 -9.10 8.52
CA GLY A 4 15.62 -8.10 9.58
C GLY A 4 14.65 -6.98 9.26
N VAL A 5 14.47 -6.07 10.23
CA VAL A 5 13.73 -4.83 10.09
C VAL A 5 14.68 -3.68 10.34
N LEU A 6 14.74 -2.73 9.43
CA LEU A 6 15.53 -1.51 9.55
C LEU A 6 14.61 -0.31 9.74
N MET A 7 15.04 0.66 10.55
CA MET A 7 14.38 1.96 10.68
C MET A 7 15.27 3.03 10.04
N ASN A 8 14.77 3.75 9.04
CA ASN A 8 15.54 4.69 8.23
C ASN A 8 16.84 4.09 7.67
N GLY A 9 16.80 2.80 7.32
CA GLY A 9 17.96 2.09 6.79
C GLY A 9 18.98 1.65 7.82
N LYS A 10 18.74 1.87 9.12
CA LYS A 10 19.62 1.52 10.23
C LYS A 10 19.03 0.44 11.13
N GLY A 11 19.91 -0.27 11.81
CA GLY A 11 19.57 -1.32 12.78
C GLY A 11 20.49 -2.52 12.67
N PRO A 12 20.62 -3.32 13.74
CA PRO A 12 21.43 -4.52 13.73
C PRO A 12 20.81 -5.51 12.73
N TYR A 13 21.63 -5.93 11.81
CA TYR A 13 21.25 -6.85 10.76
C TYR A 13 22.02 -8.17 10.97
N ARG A 14 21.34 -9.29 10.91
CA ARG A 14 21.96 -10.62 10.99
C ARG A 14 22.68 -10.94 9.69
N TYR A 15 23.59 -10.05 9.26
CA TYR A 15 24.39 -10.33 8.09
C TYR A 15 25.67 -11.06 8.42
N ASN A 16 26.24 -11.62 7.37
CA ASN A 16 27.58 -12.13 7.33
C ASN A 16 28.53 -11.06 7.93
N THR A 17 29.06 -11.32 9.10
CA THR A 17 29.98 -10.46 9.83
C THR A 17 31.24 -10.10 9.04
N THR A 18 31.52 -10.81 7.93
CA THR A 18 32.62 -10.47 7.02
C THR A 18 32.29 -9.31 6.08
N LEU A 19 31.01 -9.03 5.81
CA LEU A 19 30.58 -7.93 4.93
C LEU A 19 30.29 -6.64 5.70
N VAL A 20 29.83 -6.74 6.95
CA VAL A 20 29.55 -5.61 7.84
C VAL A 20 30.09 -5.95 9.23
N PRO A 21 31.43 -5.88 9.44
CA PRO A 21 32.09 -6.35 10.66
C PRO A 21 31.63 -5.67 11.94
N ASP A 22 31.30 -4.37 11.85
CA ASP A 22 30.96 -3.53 13.01
C ASP A 22 29.44 -3.37 13.19
N GLY A 23 28.63 -4.00 12.32
CA GLY A 23 27.17 -3.84 12.32
C GLY A 23 26.74 -2.45 11.82
N ILE A 24 25.44 -2.20 11.85
CA ILE A 24 24.85 -0.89 11.56
C ILE A 24 24.21 -0.39 12.84
N ASP A 25 24.58 0.82 13.26
CA ASP A 25 24.04 1.46 14.45
C ASP A 25 22.52 1.61 14.38
N TYR A 26 21.88 1.66 15.55
CA TYR A 26 20.46 1.98 15.65
C TYR A 26 20.21 3.41 15.13
N GLU A 27 19.05 3.60 14.50
CA GLU A 27 18.55 4.94 14.25
C GLU A 27 18.28 5.63 15.57
N THR A 28 18.67 6.90 15.69
CA THR A 28 18.43 7.73 16.87
C THR A 28 17.66 8.98 16.48
N ILE A 29 16.54 9.19 17.14
CA ILE A 29 15.65 10.32 16.91
C ILE A 29 15.75 11.25 18.10
N ASN A 30 16.33 12.45 17.87
CA ASN A 30 16.52 13.44 18.91
C ASN A 30 15.25 14.29 19.11
N ILE A 31 14.79 14.41 20.34
CA ILE A 31 13.59 15.15 20.71
C ILE A 31 13.84 16.02 21.94
N GLU A 32 13.01 17.06 22.11
CA GLU A 32 13.01 17.93 23.29
C GLU A 32 11.88 17.53 24.26
N PRO A 33 12.14 17.45 25.56
CA PRO A 33 11.09 17.17 26.57
C PRO A 33 9.95 18.17 26.49
N GLY A 34 8.74 17.71 26.74
CA GLY A 34 7.51 18.53 26.76
C GLY A 34 7.01 19.00 25.40
N LYS A 35 7.67 18.63 24.30
CA LYS A 35 7.21 18.95 22.95
C LYS A 35 6.36 17.83 22.38
N THR A 36 5.50 18.19 21.43
CA THR A 36 4.75 17.23 20.62
C THR A 36 5.34 17.17 19.21
N TYR A 37 5.59 15.98 18.73
CA TYR A 37 6.15 15.73 17.39
C TYR A 37 5.16 14.96 16.54
N ARG A 38 5.12 15.28 15.25
CA ARG A 38 4.42 14.49 14.26
C ARG A 38 5.36 13.45 13.67
N PHE A 39 5.12 12.19 14.01
CA PHE A 39 5.81 11.05 13.42
C PHE A 39 5.05 10.62 12.17
N ARG A 40 5.75 10.50 11.05
CA ARG A 40 5.27 9.86 9.83
C ARG A 40 5.95 8.53 9.68
N VAL A 41 5.15 7.48 9.64
CA VAL A 41 5.63 6.10 9.65
C VAL A 41 5.13 5.41 8.39
N HIS A 42 6.05 4.83 7.63
CA HIS A 42 5.76 4.16 6.36
C HIS A 42 6.36 2.76 6.38
N ASN A 43 5.58 1.75 6.10
CA ASN A 43 6.10 0.41 5.85
C ASN A 43 6.47 0.28 4.37
N VAL A 44 7.75 0.43 4.07
CA VAL A 44 8.33 0.31 2.73
C VAL A 44 9.00 -1.06 2.50
N GLY A 45 8.64 -2.03 3.33
CA GLY A 45 9.11 -3.41 3.21
C GLY A 45 8.59 -4.12 1.96
N ILE A 46 9.07 -5.34 1.74
CA ILE A 46 8.73 -6.13 0.54
C ILE A 46 7.35 -6.78 0.66
N SER A 47 7.01 -7.36 1.83
CA SER A 47 5.77 -8.13 2.01
C SER A 47 5.34 -8.34 3.46
N THR A 48 6.12 -7.85 4.44
CA THR A 48 5.86 -8.14 5.85
C THR A 48 5.13 -6.99 6.54
N SER A 49 4.01 -7.30 7.18
CA SER A 49 3.33 -6.37 8.08
C SER A 49 4.13 -6.17 9.36
N LEU A 50 4.11 -4.97 9.91
CA LEU A 50 4.86 -4.59 11.10
C LEU A 50 3.91 -4.01 12.16
N ASN A 51 4.18 -4.28 13.43
CA ASN A 51 3.54 -3.58 14.55
C ASN A 51 4.49 -2.52 15.07
N PHE A 52 4.09 -1.27 14.99
CA PHE A 52 4.86 -0.10 15.41
C PHE A 52 4.41 0.40 16.79
N ARG A 53 5.37 0.74 17.65
CA ARG A 53 5.15 1.27 19.00
C ARG A 53 6.35 2.01 19.54
N ILE A 54 6.12 2.90 20.52
CA ILE A 54 7.17 3.65 21.22
C ILE A 54 7.01 3.35 22.71
N GLN A 55 8.09 2.95 23.35
CA GLN A 55 8.11 2.62 24.78
C GLN A 55 7.53 3.77 25.61
N ASN A 56 6.51 3.47 26.42
CA ASN A 56 5.82 4.39 27.34
C ASN A 56 5.15 5.63 26.69
N HIS A 57 5.02 5.67 25.33
CA HIS A 57 4.36 6.79 24.65
C HIS A 57 3.11 6.32 23.92
N ASN A 58 2.09 7.16 23.94
CA ASN A 58 0.90 6.98 23.14
C ASN A 58 1.07 7.57 21.73
N LEU A 59 0.46 6.93 20.77
CA LEU A 59 0.43 7.34 19.38
C LEU A 59 -0.96 7.94 19.09
N LEU A 60 -1.08 9.26 19.08
CA LEU A 60 -2.32 9.91 18.67
C LEU A 60 -2.40 9.94 17.15
N LEU A 61 -3.15 9.02 16.56
CA LEU A 61 -3.34 8.97 15.11
C LEU A 61 -4.11 10.20 14.63
N VAL A 62 -3.59 10.90 13.62
CA VAL A 62 -4.20 12.13 13.08
C VAL A 62 -4.38 12.10 11.57
N GLU A 63 -3.67 11.20 10.87
CA GLU A 63 -3.69 11.17 9.40
C GLU A 63 -3.25 9.81 8.87
N THR A 64 -3.82 9.40 7.75
CA THR A 64 -3.33 8.30 6.91
C THR A 64 -3.40 8.70 5.44
N GLU A 65 -2.26 8.55 4.74
CA GLU A 65 -2.15 8.68 3.28
C GLU A 65 -2.82 9.96 2.71
N GLY A 66 -2.62 11.09 3.39
CA GLY A 66 -3.13 12.41 2.98
C GLY A 66 -4.53 12.75 3.52
N SER A 67 -5.17 11.86 4.26
CA SER A 67 -6.51 12.07 4.83
C SER A 67 -6.48 12.16 6.34
N TYR A 68 -7.14 13.18 6.92
CA TYR A 68 -7.26 13.31 8.37
C TYR A 68 -8.20 12.25 8.93
N THR A 69 -7.77 11.66 10.05
CA THR A 69 -8.56 10.69 10.81
C THR A 69 -9.20 11.33 12.03
N VAL A 70 -10.25 10.70 12.56
CA VAL A 70 -10.68 10.95 13.93
C VAL A 70 -9.48 10.67 14.84
N GLN A 71 -9.19 11.61 15.73
CA GLN A 71 -8.06 11.50 16.64
C GLN A 71 -8.33 10.40 17.67
N GLN A 72 -7.47 9.39 17.67
CA GLN A 72 -7.55 8.27 18.59
C GLN A 72 -6.15 7.86 19.04
N ASN A 73 -6.01 7.61 20.34
CA ASN A 73 -4.78 7.12 20.93
C ASN A 73 -4.63 5.61 20.73
N TYR A 74 -3.43 5.22 20.30
CA TYR A 74 -3.00 3.82 20.22
C TYR A 74 -1.72 3.64 21.04
N THR A 75 -1.56 2.50 21.69
CA THR A 75 -0.28 2.09 22.28
C THR A 75 0.64 1.42 21.25
N ASN A 76 0.05 0.85 20.22
CA ASN A 76 0.73 0.23 19.10
C ASN A 76 -0.20 0.24 17.88
N LEU A 77 0.34 0.19 16.67
CA LEU A 77 -0.43 0.10 15.44
C LEU A 77 0.21 -0.86 14.45
N ASP A 78 -0.62 -1.72 13.84
CA ASP A 78 -0.19 -2.56 12.72
C ASP A 78 -0.11 -1.72 11.45
N ILE A 79 1.04 -1.79 10.77
CA ILE A 79 1.31 -1.09 9.51
C ILE A 79 1.65 -2.13 8.46
N HIS A 80 0.74 -2.31 7.50
CA HIS A 80 0.94 -3.26 6.42
C HIS A 80 1.82 -2.64 5.32
N VAL A 81 2.37 -3.49 4.46
CA VAL A 81 3.24 -3.06 3.36
C VAL A 81 2.54 -1.99 2.50
N GLY A 82 3.27 -0.92 2.15
CA GLY A 82 2.76 0.23 1.40
C GLY A 82 1.95 1.23 2.21
N GLN A 83 1.60 0.94 3.48
CA GLN A 83 0.80 1.82 4.31
C GLN A 83 1.61 2.92 5.00
N SER A 84 0.94 4.06 5.22
CA SER A 84 1.51 5.23 5.87
C SER A 84 0.55 5.80 6.91
N TYR A 85 1.11 6.20 8.07
CA TYR A 85 0.36 6.83 9.15
C TYR A 85 1.12 8.02 9.72
N SER A 86 0.39 9.01 10.22
CA SER A 86 0.94 10.12 11.00
C SER A 86 0.37 10.14 12.41
N PHE A 87 1.26 10.18 13.39
CA PHE A 87 0.93 10.24 14.80
C PHE A 87 1.44 11.53 15.41
N LEU A 88 0.69 12.12 16.34
CA LEU A 88 1.23 13.07 17.30
C LEU A 88 1.68 12.30 18.54
N VAL A 89 2.93 12.52 18.94
CA VAL A 89 3.52 11.91 20.12
C VAL A 89 4.06 13.02 21.01
N THR A 90 3.55 13.11 22.22
CA THR A 90 4.00 14.09 23.23
C THR A 90 5.12 13.51 24.04
N MET A 91 6.20 14.28 24.18
CA MET A 91 7.41 13.88 24.91
C MET A 91 7.26 14.21 26.39
N ASP A 92 6.35 13.51 27.08
CA ASP A 92 5.91 13.74 28.44
C ASP A 92 6.52 12.75 29.46
N GLN A 93 7.46 11.91 29.01
CA GLN A 93 8.10 10.92 29.86
C GLN A 93 9.32 11.49 30.59
N ASN A 94 9.96 10.67 31.44
CA ASN A 94 11.14 11.10 32.19
C ASN A 94 12.27 11.53 31.24
N ALA A 95 12.61 12.82 31.25
CA ALA A 95 13.61 13.42 30.36
C ALA A 95 15.05 13.01 30.66
N SER A 96 15.32 12.27 31.74
CA SER A 96 16.67 11.75 32.05
C SER A 96 16.98 10.40 31.38
N SER A 97 16.01 9.83 30.65
CA SER A 97 16.13 8.51 30.03
C SER A 97 15.80 8.58 28.55
N ASP A 98 16.36 7.65 27.78
CA ASP A 98 15.97 7.37 26.40
C ASP A 98 14.96 6.24 26.34
N TYR A 99 14.27 6.12 25.22
CA TYR A 99 13.20 5.14 25.03
C TYR A 99 13.38 4.37 23.71
N TYR A 100 12.84 3.15 23.66
CA TYR A 100 12.86 2.35 22.46
C TYR A 100 11.70 2.71 21.52
N ILE A 101 12.02 2.79 20.22
CA ILE A 101 11.04 2.73 19.14
C ILE A 101 11.15 1.33 18.54
N VAL A 102 10.03 0.63 18.39
CA VAL A 102 10.05 -0.77 17.98
C VAL A 102 9.09 -1.03 16.84
N ALA A 103 9.54 -1.81 15.87
CA ALA A 103 8.71 -2.38 14.82
C ALA A 103 8.96 -3.89 14.75
N SER A 104 7.94 -4.70 15.05
CA SER A 104 8.01 -6.17 15.03
C SER A 104 7.19 -6.74 13.89
N ALA A 105 7.68 -7.83 13.28
CA ALA A 105 6.94 -8.54 12.26
C ALA A 105 5.61 -9.11 12.79
N ARG A 106 4.58 -9.03 11.95
CA ARG A 106 3.24 -9.56 12.19
C ARG A 106 2.91 -10.63 11.14
N PHE A 107 2.02 -11.54 11.47
CA PHE A 107 1.56 -12.63 10.60
C PHE A 107 2.70 -13.52 10.09
N VAL A 108 3.66 -13.75 10.97
CA VAL A 108 4.81 -14.61 10.75
C VAL A 108 4.70 -15.84 11.64
N ASN A 109 5.19 -16.99 11.16
CA ASN A 109 5.20 -18.22 11.96
C ASN A 109 6.36 -18.18 12.96
N GLU A 110 6.08 -18.20 14.25
CA GLU A 110 7.09 -18.12 15.32
C GLU A 110 8.10 -19.26 15.27
N SER A 111 7.70 -20.45 14.84
CA SER A 111 8.57 -21.62 14.73
C SER A 111 9.57 -21.53 13.57
N LEU A 112 9.25 -20.74 12.54
CA LEU A 112 10.09 -20.55 11.35
C LEU A 112 10.88 -19.25 11.39
N TRP A 113 10.42 -18.27 12.18
CA TRP A 113 10.89 -16.91 12.19
C TRP A 113 11.14 -16.48 13.61
N SER A 114 12.37 -16.58 14.09
CA SER A 114 12.71 -15.84 15.29
C SER A 114 12.23 -14.39 15.09
N ARG A 115 11.57 -13.85 16.10
CA ARG A 115 10.93 -12.52 16.11
C ARG A 115 11.77 -11.50 15.37
N VAL A 116 11.37 -11.15 14.15
CA VAL A 116 12.05 -10.13 13.35
C VAL A 116 11.58 -8.79 13.88
N THR A 117 12.46 -8.10 14.58
CA THR A 117 12.17 -6.85 15.28
C THR A 117 13.23 -5.82 14.96
N GLY A 118 12.80 -4.67 14.45
CA GLY A 118 13.61 -3.47 14.30
C GLY A 118 13.51 -2.59 15.54
N VAL A 119 14.62 -1.96 15.92
CA VAL A 119 14.73 -1.07 17.06
C VAL A 119 15.38 0.24 16.65
N ALA A 120 14.86 1.35 17.16
CA ALA A 120 15.49 2.66 17.12
C ALA A 120 15.41 3.31 18.50
N ILE A 121 16.17 4.38 18.71
CA ILE A 121 16.27 5.09 19.98
C ILE A 121 15.53 6.44 19.84
N LEU A 122 14.63 6.71 20.78
CA LEU A 122 14.07 8.03 21.01
C LEU A 122 14.91 8.71 22.08
N HIS A 123 15.78 9.64 21.66
CA HIS A 123 16.72 10.32 22.53
C HIS A 123 16.17 11.66 23.01
N TYR A 124 15.94 11.75 24.32
CA TYR A 124 15.57 13.01 24.97
C TYR A 124 16.81 13.88 25.13
N SER A 125 16.78 15.13 24.67
CA SER A 125 17.94 16.03 24.62
C SER A 125 18.65 16.27 25.98
N ASN A 126 17.93 16.02 27.08
CA ASN A 126 18.48 16.13 28.43
C ASN A 126 18.94 14.77 29.01
N SER A 127 18.75 13.69 28.27
CA SER A 127 19.08 12.35 28.71
C SER A 127 20.61 12.17 28.76
N LYS A 128 21.07 11.53 29.82
CA LYS A 128 22.44 11.01 29.96
C LYS A 128 22.45 9.49 30.07
N GLY A 129 21.28 8.89 30.05
CA GLY A 129 21.06 7.44 30.14
C GLY A 129 20.69 6.84 28.81
N MET A 130 21.22 5.65 28.53
CA MET A 130 20.79 4.84 27.37
C MET A 130 19.37 4.31 27.62
N ALA A 131 18.64 4.01 26.52
CA ALA A 131 17.40 3.28 26.62
C ALA A 131 17.62 1.95 27.35
N SER A 132 16.77 1.64 28.30
CA SER A 132 16.98 0.51 29.20
C SER A 132 15.66 -0.24 29.46
N GLY A 133 15.80 -1.44 30.03
CA GLY A 133 14.68 -2.33 30.28
C GLY A 133 14.31 -3.20 29.08
N PRO A 134 13.22 -3.97 29.16
CA PRO A 134 12.75 -4.80 28.07
C PRO A 134 12.20 -3.92 26.94
N LEU A 135 12.28 -4.42 25.72
CA LEU A 135 11.55 -3.83 24.60
C LEU A 135 10.05 -3.87 24.91
N PRO A 136 9.28 -2.83 24.52
CA PRO A 136 7.83 -2.85 24.68
C PRO A 136 7.22 -4.07 23.97
N ASP A 137 6.28 -4.73 24.66
CA ASP A 137 5.67 -5.95 24.17
C ASP A 137 4.92 -5.72 22.85
N SER A 138 5.05 -6.67 21.93
CA SER A 138 4.17 -6.77 20.77
C SER A 138 2.80 -7.29 21.22
N PRO A 139 1.74 -7.15 20.38
CA PRO A 139 0.50 -7.87 20.61
C PRO A 139 0.75 -9.35 20.88
N ASN A 140 0.02 -9.93 21.82
CA ASN A 140 0.29 -11.24 22.41
C ASN A 140 0.32 -12.40 21.39
N ASP A 141 -0.35 -12.26 20.27
CA ASP A 141 -0.35 -13.24 19.20
C ASP A 141 0.10 -12.59 17.87
N PHE A 142 1.18 -13.13 17.28
CA PHE A 142 1.71 -12.68 15.98
C PHE A 142 0.73 -12.88 14.84
N TYR A 143 -0.22 -13.81 15.01
CA TYR A 143 -1.23 -14.17 14.03
C TYR A 143 -2.62 -13.59 14.31
N ASP A 144 -2.79 -12.79 15.35
CA ASP A 144 -4.10 -12.23 15.70
C ASP A 144 -4.59 -11.26 14.61
N LYS A 145 -5.19 -11.87 13.59
CA LYS A 145 -5.82 -11.14 12.48
C LYS A 145 -7.05 -10.38 12.96
N THR A 146 -7.73 -10.87 13.98
CA THR A 146 -8.94 -10.24 14.53
C THR A 146 -8.59 -8.93 15.21
N PHE A 147 -7.52 -8.92 16.01
CA PHE A 147 -6.98 -7.68 16.59
C PHE A 147 -6.67 -6.66 15.50
N SER A 148 -5.89 -7.05 14.49
CA SER A 148 -5.47 -6.16 13.41
C SER A 148 -6.66 -5.64 12.57
N MET A 149 -7.64 -6.50 12.27
CA MET A 149 -8.86 -6.10 11.57
C MET A 149 -9.70 -5.11 12.39
N ASN A 150 -9.87 -5.36 13.69
CA ASN A 150 -10.61 -4.45 14.56
C ASN A 150 -9.90 -3.10 14.71
N GLN A 151 -8.56 -3.12 14.78
CA GLN A 151 -7.76 -1.89 14.77
C GLN A 151 -7.95 -1.11 13.47
N ALA A 152 -7.90 -1.77 12.31
CA ALA A 152 -8.16 -1.13 11.01
C ALA A 152 -9.59 -0.56 10.92
N ARG A 153 -10.59 -1.28 11.42
CA ARG A 153 -11.99 -0.82 11.48
C ARG A 153 -12.20 0.37 12.41
N SER A 154 -11.34 0.56 13.41
CA SER A 154 -11.41 1.69 14.34
C SER A 154 -10.95 3.02 13.73
N ILE A 155 -10.16 2.97 12.65
CA ILE A 155 -9.67 4.17 11.96
C ILE A 155 -10.79 4.76 11.12
N ARG A 156 -11.18 5.99 11.43
CA ARG A 156 -12.30 6.71 10.79
C ARG A 156 -11.83 8.01 10.19
N MET A 157 -12.45 8.43 9.10
CA MET A 157 -12.18 9.73 8.50
C MET A 157 -12.74 10.85 9.38
N ASN A 158 -11.97 11.92 9.58
CA ASN A 158 -12.45 13.12 10.25
C ASN A 158 -13.24 13.99 9.25
N VAL A 159 -14.54 13.77 9.17
CA VAL A 159 -15.45 14.49 8.25
C VAL A 159 -15.69 15.94 8.65
N SER A 160 -15.35 16.34 9.88
CA SER A 160 -15.51 17.71 10.38
C SER A 160 -14.23 18.54 10.25
N ALA A 161 -13.10 17.96 9.86
CA ALA A 161 -11.89 18.71 9.58
C ALA A 161 -12.09 19.63 8.38
N GLY A 162 -11.72 20.90 8.50
CA GLY A 162 -11.83 21.87 7.40
C GLY A 162 -11.03 21.52 6.14
N ALA A 163 -10.04 20.64 6.27
CA ALA A 163 -9.26 20.08 5.16
C ALA A 163 -9.77 18.70 4.68
N ALA A 164 -10.87 18.18 5.25
CA ALA A 164 -11.47 16.94 4.77
C ALA A 164 -11.95 17.17 3.33
N ARG A 165 -11.52 16.32 2.41
CA ARG A 165 -11.97 16.37 1.02
C ARG A 165 -13.36 15.76 0.94
N PRO A 166 -14.36 16.46 0.37
CA PRO A 166 -15.60 15.82 0.00
C PRO A 166 -15.31 14.72 -1.01
N ASN A 167 -16.21 13.74 -1.13
CA ASN A 167 -16.15 12.87 -2.28
C ASN A 167 -16.27 13.73 -3.57
N PRO A 168 -15.90 13.20 -4.75
CA PRO A 168 -15.96 13.98 -5.99
C PRO A 168 -17.35 14.47 -6.40
N GLN A 169 -18.39 13.95 -5.77
CA GLN A 169 -19.76 14.44 -5.95
C GLN A 169 -20.10 15.60 -4.98
N GLY A 170 -19.11 16.07 -4.19
CA GLY A 170 -19.24 17.20 -3.29
C GLY A 170 -19.95 16.88 -1.98
N SER A 171 -20.13 15.61 -1.63
CA SER A 171 -20.78 15.17 -0.40
C SER A 171 -19.93 14.17 0.39
N PHE A 172 -20.18 14.05 1.70
CA PHE A 172 -19.64 12.99 2.56
C PHE A 172 -20.64 11.83 2.75
N ARG A 173 -21.78 11.89 2.06
CA ARG A 173 -22.86 10.91 2.19
C ARG A 173 -22.67 9.76 1.22
N TYR A 174 -21.80 8.82 1.53
CA TYR A 174 -21.55 7.63 0.69
C TYR A 174 -22.78 6.75 0.50
N GLY A 175 -23.75 6.78 1.44
CA GLY A 175 -24.99 6.06 1.34
C GLY A 175 -25.93 6.52 0.23
N SER A 176 -25.72 7.72 -0.33
CA SER A 176 -26.50 8.28 -1.44
C SER A 176 -25.78 8.24 -2.78
N ILE A 177 -24.63 7.55 -2.87
CA ILE A 177 -23.83 7.46 -4.09
C ILE A 177 -24.28 6.24 -4.89
N ASP A 178 -24.62 6.46 -6.16
CA ASP A 178 -24.92 5.39 -7.09
C ASP A 178 -23.64 4.74 -7.60
N VAL A 179 -23.44 3.47 -7.25
CA VAL A 179 -22.32 2.68 -7.73
C VAL A 179 -22.61 2.28 -9.18
N THR A 180 -21.72 2.70 -10.08
CA THR A 180 -21.86 2.45 -11.53
C THR A 180 -21.24 1.12 -11.96
N GLN A 181 -20.22 0.66 -11.24
CA GLN A 181 -19.49 -0.56 -11.56
C GLN A 181 -19.07 -1.29 -10.28
N VAL A 182 -19.10 -2.62 -10.31
CA VAL A 182 -18.68 -3.48 -9.19
C VAL A 182 -17.68 -4.51 -9.69
N TYR A 183 -16.53 -4.57 -9.02
CA TYR A 183 -15.50 -5.56 -9.29
C TYR A 183 -15.13 -6.33 -8.02
N VAL A 184 -15.22 -7.65 -8.07
CA VAL A 184 -14.67 -8.53 -7.04
C VAL A 184 -13.32 -9.04 -7.54
N LEU A 185 -12.25 -8.50 -6.97
CA LEU A 185 -10.87 -8.83 -7.30
C LEU A 185 -10.37 -9.90 -6.34
N ARG A 186 -10.34 -11.16 -6.80
CA ARG A 186 -9.90 -12.31 -5.99
C ARG A 186 -8.49 -12.70 -6.37
N ASN A 187 -7.60 -12.74 -5.37
CA ASN A 187 -6.30 -13.39 -5.50
C ASN A 187 -6.35 -14.83 -4.97
N MET A 188 -5.45 -15.65 -5.47
CA MET A 188 -5.23 -17.04 -5.08
C MET A 188 -3.73 -17.25 -4.84
N PRO A 189 -3.31 -18.30 -4.12
CA PRO A 189 -1.91 -18.67 -4.07
C PRO A 189 -1.30 -18.77 -5.48
N PRO A 190 -0.03 -18.38 -5.66
CA PRO A 190 0.61 -18.40 -6.97
C PRO A 190 0.61 -19.80 -7.60
N VAL A 191 0.31 -19.86 -8.89
CA VAL A 191 0.19 -21.09 -9.70
C VAL A 191 1.23 -21.13 -10.81
N ILE A 192 1.37 -22.29 -11.45
CA ILE A 192 2.23 -22.43 -12.64
C ILE A 192 1.41 -22.15 -13.91
N ILE A 193 1.81 -21.15 -14.68
CA ILE A 193 1.26 -20.84 -16.00
C ILE A 193 2.42 -20.88 -17.01
N ASN A 194 2.30 -21.70 -18.04
CA ASN A 194 3.35 -21.88 -19.07
C ASN A 194 4.74 -22.15 -18.46
N GLY A 195 4.81 -23.04 -17.45
CA GLY A 195 6.04 -23.45 -16.80
C GLY A 195 6.66 -22.41 -15.85
N LYS A 196 6.02 -21.26 -15.62
CA LYS A 196 6.50 -20.19 -14.70
C LYS A 196 5.50 -19.96 -13.58
N ARG A 197 6.02 -19.68 -12.37
CA ARG A 197 5.20 -19.29 -11.23
C ARG A 197 4.57 -17.91 -11.50
N ARG A 198 3.26 -17.79 -11.26
CA ARG A 198 2.48 -16.59 -11.51
C ARG A 198 1.46 -16.36 -10.41
N ALA A 199 1.18 -15.10 -10.10
CA ALA A 199 0.08 -14.68 -9.25
C ALA A 199 -1.01 -14.05 -10.13
N THR A 200 -2.26 -14.11 -9.67
CA THR A 200 -3.42 -13.70 -10.49
C THR A 200 -4.42 -12.87 -9.71
N LEU A 201 -5.12 -12.00 -10.44
CA LEU A 201 -6.41 -11.44 -10.03
C LEU A 201 -7.50 -12.01 -10.95
N ASN A 202 -8.56 -12.57 -10.36
CA ASN A 202 -9.67 -13.18 -11.10
C ASN A 202 -9.25 -14.25 -12.12
N GLY A 203 -8.11 -14.92 -11.90
CA GLY A 203 -7.56 -15.91 -12.83
C GLY A 203 -6.73 -15.32 -13.97
N ILE A 204 -6.49 -14.00 -13.98
CA ILE A 204 -5.61 -13.34 -14.95
C ILE A 204 -4.31 -12.93 -14.25
N SER A 205 -3.18 -13.40 -14.77
CA SER A 205 -1.86 -12.90 -14.39
C SER A 205 -1.46 -11.83 -15.40
N TYR A 206 -1.26 -10.61 -14.91
CA TYR A 206 -0.90 -9.49 -15.77
C TYR A 206 0.42 -9.77 -16.49
N SER A 207 0.41 -9.52 -17.80
CA SER A 207 1.58 -9.59 -18.66
C SER A 207 1.86 -8.19 -19.20
N PRO A 208 2.93 -7.51 -18.74
CA PRO A 208 3.25 -6.17 -19.20
C PRO A 208 3.54 -6.18 -20.70
N PRO A 209 2.86 -5.33 -21.48
CA PRO A 209 3.09 -5.24 -22.92
C PRO A 209 4.39 -4.47 -23.20
N VAL A 210 5.01 -4.76 -24.34
CA VAL A 210 6.23 -4.03 -24.79
C VAL A 210 5.91 -2.56 -25.14
N THR A 211 4.70 -2.29 -25.65
CA THR A 211 4.21 -0.93 -25.89
C THR A 211 3.45 -0.46 -24.65
N PRO A 212 3.85 0.64 -23.99
CA PRO A 212 3.14 1.15 -22.83
C PRO A 212 1.66 1.42 -23.09
N LEU A 213 0.79 1.08 -22.12
CA LEU A 213 -0.67 1.17 -22.27
C LEU A 213 -1.11 2.59 -22.69
N ARG A 214 -0.58 3.61 -22.01
CA ARG A 214 -0.89 5.01 -22.31
C ARG A 214 -0.53 5.41 -23.74
N LEU A 215 0.63 4.95 -24.24
CA LEU A 215 1.04 5.20 -25.61
C LEU A 215 0.18 4.43 -26.62
N ALA A 216 -0.17 3.18 -26.29
CA ALA A 216 -1.05 2.39 -27.14
C ALA A 216 -2.42 3.06 -27.31
N ASP A 217 -2.97 3.60 -26.23
CA ASP A 217 -4.24 4.32 -26.23
C ASP A 217 -4.16 5.64 -27.02
N GLU A 218 -3.14 6.46 -26.73
CA GLU A 218 -2.89 7.72 -27.43
C GLU A 218 -2.83 7.58 -28.93
N TYR A 219 -2.18 6.52 -29.41
CA TYR A 219 -1.98 6.26 -30.84
C TYR A 219 -2.93 5.20 -31.41
N ASN A 220 -3.98 4.82 -30.68
CA ASN A 220 -4.98 3.82 -31.06
C ASN A 220 -4.35 2.50 -31.57
N LYS A 221 -3.30 2.02 -30.88
CA LYS A 221 -2.60 0.78 -31.26
C LYS A 221 -3.35 -0.44 -30.74
N GLN A 222 -3.94 -1.16 -31.67
CA GLN A 222 -4.66 -2.41 -31.36
C GLN A 222 -3.71 -3.55 -30.98
N GLY A 223 -4.21 -4.54 -30.24
CA GLY A 223 -3.49 -5.75 -29.89
C GLY A 223 -2.48 -5.60 -28.73
N VAL A 224 -2.43 -4.43 -28.08
CA VAL A 224 -1.56 -4.20 -26.91
C VAL A 224 -2.25 -4.62 -25.62
N TYR A 225 -3.53 -4.35 -25.49
CA TYR A 225 -4.36 -4.70 -24.34
C TYR A 225 -5.81 -4.95 -24.78
N THR A 226 -6.61 -5.54 -23.87
CA THR A 226 -8.05 -5.75 -24.05
C THR A 226 -8.83 -5.09 -22.91
N LEU A 227 -10.06 -4.63 -23.18
CA LEU A 227 -10.96 -4.02 -22.18
C LEU A 227 -11.99 -5.05 -21.69
N ASP A 228 -11.51 -6.20 -21.26
CA ASP A 228 -12.33 -7.36 -20.94
C ASP A 228 -12.04 -7.97 -19.55
N PHE A 229 -11.42 -7.19 -18.67
CA PHE A 229 -11.12 -7.71 -17.34
C PHE A 229 -12.41 -8.13 -16.61
N PRO A 230 -12.48 -9.37 -16.11
CA PRO A 230 -13.73 -9.91 -15.57
C PRO A 230 -14.10 -9.24 -14.24
N THR A 231 -15.37 -8.87 -14.09
CA THR A 231 -15.93 -8.27 -12.88
C THR A 231 -15.93 -9.22 -11.68
N ARG A 232 -15.83 -10.53 -11.94
CA ARG A 232 -15.77 -11.60 -10.94
C ARG A 232 -14.75 -12.66 -11.33
N PRO A 233 -14.28 -13.48 -10.37
CA PRO A 233 -13.34 -14.55 -10.65
C PRO A 233 -13.83 -15.48 -11.76
N LEU A 234 -12.94 -15.80 -12.68
CA LEU A 234 -13.22 -16.72 -13.78
C LEU A 234 -13.30 -18.16 -13.26
N ASN A 235 -14.30 -18.90 -13.74
CA ASN A 235 -14.41 -20.35 -13.52
C ASN A 235 -13.71 -21.11 -14.68
N ARG A 236 -12.44 -20.78 -14.91
CA ARG A 236 -11.58 -21.42 -15.90
C ARG A 236 -10.11 -21.37 -15.43
N PRO A 237 -9.21 -22.20 -16.00
CA PRO A 237 -7.81 -22.16 -15.64
C PRO A 237 -7.19 -20.77 -15.77
N PRO A 238 -6.28 -20.39 -14.87
CA PRO A 238 -5.58 -19.12 -14.92
C PRO A 238 -4.77 -18.95 -16.20
N GLN A 239 -4.72 -17.72 -16.70
CA GLN A 239 -4.04 -17.38 -17.95
C GLN A 239 -3.24 -16.06 -17.83
N LEU A 240 -2.27 -15.89 -18.75
CA LEU A 240 -1.60 -14.61 -18.93
C LEU A 240 -2.50 -13.66 -19.75
N GLY A 241 -2.46 -12.37 -19.44
CA GLY A 241 -3.19 -11.38 -20.23
C GLY A 241 -2.84 -9.94 -19.86
N THR A 242 -3.00 -9.06 -20.82
CA THR A 242 -2.99 -7.61 -20.62
C THR A 242 -4.45 -7.11 -20.68
N SER A 243 -5.24 -7.64 -19.76
CA SER A 243 -6.67 -7.31 -19.63
C SER A 243 -6.83 -6.13 -18.68
N VAL A 244 -7.60 -5.13 -19.08
CA VAL A 244 -7.75 -3.82 -18.43
C VAL A 244 -9.23 -3.61 -18.07
N ILE A 245 -9.47 -2.99 -16.93
CA ILE A 245 -10.81 -2.55 -16.52
C ILE A 245 -11.16 -1.26 -17.29
N ASN A 246 -12.34 -1.23 -17.92
CA ASN A 246 -12.87 -0.01 -18.51
C ASN A 246 -13.69 0.76 -17.48
N GLY A 247 -13.10 1.79 -16.87
CA GLY A 247 -13.72 2.61 -15.85
C GLY A 247 -14.62 3.70 -16.44
N THR A 248 -15.78 3.92 -15.83
CA THR A 248 -16.72 4.97 -16.25
C THR A 248 -16.30 6.30 -15.65
N TYR A 249 -15.95 7.26 -16.51
CA TYR A 249 -15.57 8.61 -16.08
C TYR A 249 -16.69 9.28 -15.27
N LYS A 250 -16.31 9.90 -14.14
CA LYS A 250 -17.22 10.45 -13.12
C LYS A 250 -18.19 9.41 -12.52
N GLY A 251 -17.96 8.13 -12.78
CA GLY A 251 -18.67 7.04 -12.13
C GLY A 251 -18.09 6.72 -10.76
N PHE A 252 -18.82 5.94 -9.98
CA PHE A 252 -18.39 5.43 -8.70
C PHE A 252 -18.19 3.92 -8.80
N MET A 253 -16.96 3.46 -8.57
CA MET A 253 -16.61 2.03 -8.65
C MET A 253 -16.53 1.44 -7.26
N GLU A 254 -17.18 0.32 -7.03
CA GLU A 254 -17.00 -0.53 -5.87
C GLU A 254 -15.99 -1.63 -6.21
N ILE A 255 -14.91 -1.70 -5.48
CA ILE A 255 -13.91 -2.76 -5.60
C ILE A 255 -13.92 -3.57 -4.31
N ILE A 256 -14.10 -4.87 -4.43
CA ILE A 256 -13.99 -5.83 -3.35
C ILE A 256 -12.71 -6.63 -3.56
N PHE A 257 -11.74 -6.44 -2.69
CA PHE A 257 -10.55 -7.28 -2.64
C PHE A 257 -10.86 -8.51 -1.80
N GLN A 258 -10.82 -9.70 -2.40
CA GLN A 258 -11.08 -10.98 -1.76
C GLN A 258 -9.77 -11.78 -1.71
N ASN A 259 -9.26 -12.04 -0.52
CA ASN A 259 -7.98 -12.73 -0.35
C ASN A 259 -8.17 -14.22 -0.04
N ASN A 260 -7.86 -15.06 -1.00
CA ASN A 260 -7.88 -16.52 -0.86
C ASN A 260 -6.46 -17.11 -0.73
N ASP A 261 -5.45 -16.27 -0.47
CA ASP A 261 -4.10 -16.69 -0.14
C ASP A 261 -3.92 -16.80 1.39
N THR A 262 -2.81 -17.36 1.83
CA THR A 262 -2.44 -17.54 3.25
C THR A 262 -1.73 -16.32 3.85
N MET A 263 -1.28 -15.39 3.02
CA MET A 263 -0.59 -14.17 3.43
C MET A 263 -1.54 -12.97 3.42
N VAL A 264 -1.30 -12.01 4.32
CA VAL A 264 -1.97 -10.72 4.24
C VAL A 264 -1.54 -10.03 2.93
N GLN A 265 -2.51 -9.59 2.16
CA GLN A 265 -2.29 -8.83 0.93
C GLN A 265 -2.62 -7.36 1.18
N THR A 266 -1.85 -6.45 0.59
CA THR A 266 -2.12 -5.02 0.68
C THR A 266 -2.28 -4.46 -0.72
N TYR A 267 -3.44 -3.90 -1.03
CA TYR A 267 -3.75 -3.38 -2.36
C TYR A 267 -3.63 -1.86 -2.39
N HIS A 268 -3.02 -1.37 -3.45
CA HIS A 268 -2.87 0.04 -3.76
C HIS A 268 -3.53 0.38 -5.10
N MET A 269 -4.05 1.60 -5.21
CA MET A 269 -4.53 2.15 -6.46
C MET A 269 -3.82 3.47 -6.76
N ASP A 270 -3.12 3.53 -7.88
CA ASP A 270 -2.47 4.77 -8.33
C ASP A 270 -3.50 5.83 -8.72
N GLY A 271 -3.18 7.08 -8.46
CA GLY A 271 -3.95 8.25 -8.90
C GLY A 271 -5.25 8.51 -8.17
N TYR A 272 -5.66 7.64 -7.27
CA TYR A 272 -6.91 7.75 -6.52
C TYR A 272 -6.74 7.52 -5.03
N ALA A 273 -7.52 8.26 -4.25
CA ALA A 273 -7.87 7.83 -2.91
C ALA A 273 -9.26 7.17 -2.96
N PHE A 274 -9.40 6.06 -2.28
CA PHE A 274 -10.67 5.33 -2.13
C PHE A 274 -11.11 5.34 -0.67
N PHE A 275 -12.41 5.13 -0.44
CA PHE A 275 -12.98 5.01 0.89
C PHE A 275 -13.09 3.53 1.26
N VAL A 276 -12.48 3.13 2.38
CA VAL A 276 -12.62 1.79 2.93
C VAL A 276 -13.96 1.72 3.65
N VAL A 277 -14.92 1.01 3.06
CA VAL A 277 -16.28 0.96 3.58
C VAL A 277 -16.61 -0.31 4.35
N GLY A 278 -15.87 -1.39 4.13
CA GLY A 278 -16.11 -2.64 4.83
C GLY A 278 -14.95 -3.60 4.73
N MET A 279 -14.83 -4.46 5.74
CA MET A 279 -13.94 -5.62 5.74
C MET A 279 -14.50 -6.66 6.68
N ASP A 280 -14.39 -7.93 6.31
CA ASP A 280 -14.81 -9.03 7.18
C ASP A 280 -14.20 -10.36 6.70
N TYR A 281 -14.33 -11.40 7.53
CA TYR A 281 -13.97 -12.76 7.18
C TYR A 281 -15.01 -13.41 6.24
N GLY A 282 -14.55 -14.46 5.57
CA GLY A 282 -15.37 -15.24 4.65
C GLY A 282 -15.39 -14.66 3.23
N GLU A 283 -16.36 -15.10 2.45
CA GLU A 283 -16.56 -14.65 1.08
C GLU A 283 -17.55 -13.48 1.05
N TRP A 284 -17.19 -12.45 0.30
CA TRP A 284 -18.09 -11.32 0.11
C TRP A 284 -19.32 -11.71 -0.74
N THR A 285 -20.46 -11.25 -0.29
CA THR A 285 -21.73 -11.37 -1.01
C THR A 285 -22.43 -10.01 -1.10
N GLU A 286 -23.48 -9.90 -1.93
CA GLU A 286 -24.27 -8.68 -2.03
C GLU A 286 -24.84 -8.24 -0.66
N ASN A 287 -25.16 -9.21 0.22
CA ASN A 287 -25.67 -8.94 1.56
C ASN A 287 -24.60 -8.30 2.47
N SER A 288 -23.31 -8.49 2.16
CA SER A 288 -22.20 -7.89 2.92
C SER A 288 -22.25 -6.36 2.92
N ARG A 289 -22.91 -5.75 1.92
CA ARG A 289 -23.13 -4.29 1.88
C ARG A 289 -23.92 -3.76 3.06
N GLY A 290 -24.71 -4.61 3.74
CA GLY A 290 -25.44 -4.26 4.96
C GLY A 290 -24.50 -3.89 6.14
N THR A 291 -23.25 -4.33 6.11
CA THR A 291 -22.24 -4.06 7.14
C THR A 291 -21.35 -2.85 6.82
N TYR A 292 -21.52 -2.22 5.66
CA TYR A 292 -20.64 -1.12 5.23
C TYR A 292 -20.78 0.13 6.10
N ASN A 293 -19.65 0.69 6.45
CA ASN A 293 -19.57 2.03 6.98
C ASN A 293 -19.62 3.06 5.83
N LYS A 294 -20.79 3.60 5.58
CA LYS A 294 -21.04 4.59 4.54
C LYS A 294 -21.01 6.04 5.06
N TRP A 295 -20.55 6.26 6.27
CA TRP A 295 -20.51 7.57 6.90
C TRP A 295 -19.13 8.23 6.90
N ASP A 296 -18.20 7.57 7.54
CA ASP A 296 -16.87 8.07 7.85
C ASP A 296 -15.77 7.02 7.56
N GLY A 297 -16.02 6.17 6.57
CA GLY A 297 -15.01 5.25 6.06
C GLY A 297 -13.74 5.99 5.72
N VAL A 298 -12.60 5.49 6.20
CA VAL A 298 -11.32 6.17 6.02
C VAL A 298 -10.95 6.27 4.54
N SER A 299 -10.54 7.47 4.11
CA SER A 299 -10.00 7.69 2.77
C SER A 299 -8.51 7.40 2.77
N ARG A 300 -8.06 6.56 1.84
CA ARG A 300 -6.66 6.19 1.66
C ARG A 300 -6.42 5.60 0.28
N CYS A 301 -5.18 5.40 -0.11
CA CYS A 301 -4.83 4.79 -1.40
C CYS A 301 -4.35 3.33 -1.28
N THR A 302 -4.21 2.81 -0.06
CA THR A 302 -3.71 1.47 0.22
C THR A 302 -4.54 0.79 1.31
N THR A 303 -4.95 -0.45 1.11
CA THR A 303 -5.72 -1.20 2.12
C THR A 303 -5.28 -2.65 2.22
N GLN A 304 -5.29 -3.18 3.43
CA GLN A 304 -4.99 -4.59 3.70
C GLN A 304 -6.22 -5.47 3.49
N VAL A 305 -5.94 -6.73 3.15
CA VAL A 305 -6.94 -7.81 3.10
C VAL A 305 -6.35 -9.04 3.77
N PHE A 306 -6.98 -9.49 4.84
CA PHE A 306 -6.51 -10.64 5.61
C PHE A 306 -6.78 -11.97 4.89
N PRO A 307 -6.01 -13.04 5.18
CA PRO A 307 -6.29 -14.37 4.65
C PRO A 307 -7.72 -14.84 4.96
N GLY A 308 -8.43 -15.30 3.93
CA GLY A 308 -9.81 -15.75 4.05
C GLY A 308 -10.81 -14.61 4.35
N ALA A 309 -10.46 -13.37 4.00
CA ALA A 309 -11.27 -12.19 4.25
C ALA A 309 -11.47 -11.36 2.98
N TRP A 310 -12.29 -10.33 3.10
CA TRP A 310 -12.52 -9.34 2.05
C TRP A 310 -12.41 -7.92 2.61
N THR A 311 -12.05 -6.99 1.74
CA THR A 311 -12.11 -5.55 2.00
C THR A 311 -12.77 -4.85 0.83
N ALA A 312 -13.81 -4.06 1.12
CA ALA A 312 -14.54 -3.30 0.13
C ALA A 312 -14.15 -1.82 0.18
N VAL A 313 -13.92 -1.26 -1.00
CA VAL A 313 -13.60 0.15 -1.17
C VAL A 313 -14.50 0.79 -2.22
N LEU A 314 -14.78 2.08 -2.04
CA LEU A 314 -15.49 2.91 -3.03
C LEU A 314 -14.51 3.94 -3.59
N VAL A 315 -14.41 4.02 -4.91
CA VAL A 315 -13.53 4.96 -5.61
C VAL A 315 -14.31 5.75 -6.65
N SER A 316 -14.12 7.06 -6.67
CA SER A 316 -14.67 7.91 -7.72
C SER A 316 -13.69 8.10 -8.84
N LEU A 317 -14.09 7.79 -10.06
CA LEU A 317 -13.26 7.81 -11.25
C LEU A 317 -13.28 9.18 -11.93
N ASP A 318 -12.74 10.21 -11.29
CA ASP A 318 -12.70 11.59 -11.77
C ASP A 318 -11.41 11.97 -12.50
N SER A 319 -10.39 11.13 -12.43
CA SER A 319 -9.12 11.32 -13.13
C SER A 319 -9.02 10.43 -14.36
N VAL A 320 -8.85 11.02 -15.55
CA VAL A 320 -8.64 10.28 -16.79
C VAL A 320 -7.23 9.69 -16.87
N GLY A 321 -7.08 8.56 -17.54
CA GLY A 321 -5.77 7.89 -17.70
C GLY A 321 -5.81 6.40 -17.49
N PHE A 322 -4.62 5.80 -17.33
CA PHE A 322 -4.41 4.41 -16.95
C PHE A 322 -3.86 4.36 -15.53
N TRP A 323 -4.61 3.72 -14.64
CA TRP A 323 -4.31 3.69 -13.22
C TRP A 323 -4.08 2.25 -12.76
N ASN A 324 -2.93 2.00 -12.15
CA ASN A 324 -2.58 0.67 -11.69
C ASN A 324 -3.29 0.35 -10.38
N VAL A 325 -3.90 -0.82 -10.30
CA VAL A 325 -4.38 -1.46 -9.07
C VAL A 325 -3.53 -2.68 -8.85
N ARG A 326 -2.72 -2.66 -7.81
CA ARG A 326 -1.74 -3.73 -7.55
C ARG A 326 -1.70 -4.13 -6.09
N VAL A 327 -1.18 -5.30 -5.86
CA VAL A 327 -0.73 -5.69 -4.53
C VAL A 327 0.61 -5.01 -4.22
N GLU A 328 0.78 -4.50 -3.01
CA GLU A 328 2.06 -3.94 -2.54
C GLU A 328 3.06 -5.02 -2.10
N ASN A 329 2.60 -6.26 -1.89
CA ASN A 329 3.46 -7.41 -1.66
C ASN A 329 4.27 -7.67 -2.94
N LEU A 330 5.51 -7.22 -2.94
CA LEU A 330 6.36 -7.13 -4.14
C LEU A 330 6.60 -8.48 -4.81
N ASP A 331 6.63 -9.57 -4.04
CA ASP A 331 6.78 -10.93 -4.54
C ASP A 331 5.60 -11.36 -5.44
N THR A 332 4.36 -11.10 -5.01
CA THR A 332 3.17 -11.44 -5.80
C THR A 332 2.88 -10.40 -6.89
N TRP A 333 3.21 -9.14 -6.66
CA TRP A 333 3.17 -8.14 -7.72
C TRP A 333 4.11 -8.50 -8.89
N TYR A 334 5.37 -8.84 -8.59
CA TYR A 334 6.32 -9.30 -9.61
C TYR A 334 5.79 -10.48 -10.43
N LEU A 335 5.01 -11.35 -9.79
CA LEU A 335 4.39 -12.51 -10.43
C LEU A 335 3.12 -12.16 -11.24
N GLY A 336 2.67 -10.90 -11.26
CA GLY A 336 1.57 -10.42 -12.11
C GLY A 336 0.25 -10.18 -11.39
N GLN A 337 0.24 -10.00 -10.07
CA GLN A 337 -0.98 -9.69 -9.29
C GLN A 337 -1.31 -8.20 -9.36
N GLU A 338 -1.70 -7.75 -10.53
CA GLU A 338 -2.09 -6.37 -10.81
C GLU A 338 -3.08 -6.29 -11.95
N VAL A 339 -3.76 -5.16 -12.06
CA VAL A 339 -4.65 -4.80 -13.17
C VAL A 339 -4.63 -3.29 -13.37
N TYR A 340 -4.92 -2.81 -14.56
CA TYR A 340 -5.07 -1.39 -14.83
C TYR A 340 -6.54 -1.02 -15.00
N VAL A 341 -6.90 0.18 -14.55
CA VAL A 341 -8.19 0.82 -14.80
C VAL A 341 -7.96 1.94 -15.83
N ARG A 342 -8.58 1.83 -16.99
CA ARG A 342 -8.59 2.88 -18.00
C ARG A 342 -9.82 3.76 -17.79
N VAL A 343 -9.62 5.05 -17.63
CA VAL A 343 -10.68 6.05 -17.51
C VAL A 343 -10.54 7.07 -18.61
N VAL A 344 -11.59 7.24 -19.42
CA VAL A 344 -11.62 8.19 -20.55
C VAL A 344 -12.82 9.09 -20.41
N ASN A 345 -12.64 10.39 -20.64
CA ASN A 345 -13.75 11.31 -20.73
C ASN A 345 -14.46 11.16 -22.09
N PRO A 346 -15.73 10.69 -22.14
CA PRO A 346 -16.43 10.46 -23.39
C PRO A 346 -16.83 11.76 -24.11
N GLU A 347 -16.85 12.90 -23.41
CA GLU A 347 -17.20 14.23 -23.98
C GLU A 347 -16.01 14.93 -24.62
N ASP A 348 -14.82 14.32 -24.58
CA ASP A 348 -13.59 14.94 -25.04
C ASP A 348 -13.35 14.73 -26.53
N ASN A 349 -14.04 15.53 -27.31
CA ASN A 349 -13.98 15.43 -28.78
C ASN A 349 -12.80 16.20 -29.45
N SER A 350 -12.12 17.08 -28.73
CA SER A 350 -11.07 17.93 -29.30
C SER A 350 -9.98 18.38 -28.35
N ASN A 351 -10.27 18.47 -27.05
CA ASN A 351 -9.31 18.81 -26.03
C ASN A 351 -9.30 17.68 -24.98
N ARG A 352 -8.38 16.76 -25.13
CA ARG A 352 -8.22 15.69 -24.13
C ARG A 352 -8.05 16.29 -22.76
N THR A 353 -8.85 15.84 -21.81
CA THR A 353 -8.69 16.18 -20.39
C THR A 353 -7.42 15.59 -19.81
N GLU A 354 -6.83 14.61 -20.50
CA GLU A 354 -5.49 14.09 -20.18
C GLU A 354 -4.40 15.07 -20.60
N LEU A 355 -3.36 15.18 -19.76
CA LEU A 355 -2.17 15.95 -20.12
C LEU A 355 -1.55 15.38 -21.40
N PRO A 356 -1.04 16.24 -22.30
CA PRO A 356 -0.35 15.81 -23.52
C PRO A 356 0.89 14.99 -23.19
N MET A 357 1.32 14.13 -24.10
CA MET A 357 2.57 13.40 -23.95
C MET A 357 3.74 14.37 -23.81
N PRO A 358 4.61 14.21 -22.82
CA PRO A 358 5.79 15.05 -22.65
C PRO A 358 6.77 14.84 -23.81
N ASP A 359 7.54 15.87 -24.17
CA ASP A 359 8.55 15.78 -25.25
C ASP A 359 9.64 14.73 -24.96
N SER A 360 9.86 14.43 -23.69
CA SER A 360 10.82 13.42 -23.22
C SER A 360 10.29 11.98 -23.25
N VAL A 361 9.07 11.73 -23.76
CA VAL A 361 8.51 10.39 -23.80
C VAL A 361 9.37 9.43 -24.62
N LEU A 362 9.59 8.23 -24.06
CA LEU A 362 10.30 7.16 -24.75
C LEU A 362 9.29 6.25 -25.47
N TYR A 363 9.46 6.12 -26.79
CA TYR A 363 8.64 5.25 -27.61
C TYR A 363 9.25 3.87 -27.72
N CYS A 364 8.50 2.83 -27.42
CA CYS A 364 8.93 1.45 -27.55
C CYS A 364 7.83 0.53 -28.08
N GLY A 365 8.17 -0.73 -28.31
CA GLY A 365 7.25 -1.70 -28.91
C GLY A 365 6.79 -1.30 -30.30
N LEU A 366 5.48 -1.26 -30.52
CA LEU A 366 4.86 -0.91 -31.82
C LEU A 366 5.06 0.55 -32.23
N LEU A 367 5.60 1.38 -31.35
CA LEU A 367 5.76 2.83 -31.55
C LEU A 367 7.23 3.27 -31.61
N LYS A 368 8.18 2.35 -31.58
CA LYS A 368 9.62 2.64 -31.58
C LYS A 368 10.05 3.59 -32.69
N ASP A 369 9.41 3.50 -33.87
CA ASP A 369 9.73 4.34 -35.05
C ASP A 369 9.29 5.80 -34.88
N LYS A 370 8.52 6.14 -33.82
CA LYS A 370 8.15 7.51 -33.48
C LYS A 370 9.19 8.24 -32.63
N GLN A 371 10.24 7.52 -32.17
CA GLN A 371 11.30 8.13 -31.38
C GLN A 371 12.04 9.16 -32.23
N LYS A 372 11.94 10.46 -31.86
CA LYS A 372 12.75 11.51 -32.46
C LYS A 372 14.21 11.33 -32.02
N TYR A 373 15.12 11.29 -32.98
CA TYR A 373 16.55 11.14 -32.71
C TYR A 373 17.04 12.31 -31.86
N GLY A 374 17.56 12.01 -30.67
CA GLY A 374 18.11 12.98 -29.71
C GLY A 374 18.55 12.39 -28.38
N LEU A 375 17.96 11.26 -28.00
CA LEU A 375 18.32 10.52 -26.78
C LEU A 375 18.73 9.09 -27.18
N ILE A 376 20.00 8.89 -27.50
CA ILE A 376 20.60 7.55 -27.59
C ILE A 376 20.77 7.06 -26.14
N ILE A 377 19.70 6.53 -25.58
CA ILE A 377 19.80 5.65 -24.42
C ILE A 377 19.83 4.24 -24.99
N HIS A 378 20.89 3.48 -24.69
CA HIS A 378 21.05 2.10 -25.15
C HIS A 378 19.75 1.32 -24.97
N ASP A 379 19.26 0.72 -26.07
CA ASP A 379 17.97 0.00 -26.21
C ASP A 379 17.72 -1.15 -25.24
N THR A 380 18.65 -1.45 -24.36
CA THR A 380 18.61 -2.64 -23.48
C THR A 380 18.17 -2.39 -22.04
N LEU A 381 18.06 -1.14 -21.58
CA LEU A 381 17.90 -0.86 -20.14
C LEU A 381 16.47 -0.50 -19.68
N PHE A 382 15.57 -0.10 -20.57
CA PHE A 382 14.25 0.41 -20.13
C PHE A 382 13.03 -0.34 -20.65
N CYS A 383 13.16 -1.19 -21.64
CA CYS A 383 12.05 -2.03 -22.14
C CYS A 383 12.15 -3.50 -21.72
N SER A 384 13.25 -3.92 -21.10
CA SER A 384 13.35 -5.22 -20.41
C SER A 384 13.00 -5.04 -18.94
N LYS A 385 12.26 -5.99 -18.38
CA LYS A 385 12.02 -6.06 -16.92
C LYS A 385 13.34 -5.84 -16.20
N PRO A 386 13.45 -4.87 -15.27
CA PRO A 386 14.62 -4.82 -14.42
C PRO A 386 14.73 -6.15 -13.68
N GLU A 387 15.86 -6.83 -13.79
CA GLU A 387 16.22 -7.88 -12.85
C GLU A 387 16.42 -7.20 -11.50
N ILE A 388 15.34 -7.10 -10.74
CA ILE A 388 15.39 -6.54 -9.39
C ILE A 388 16.03 -7.61 -8.52
N ILE A 389 17.27 -7.37 -8.13
CA ILE A 389 17.94 -8.15 -7.08
C ILE A 389 17.25 -7.77 -5.76
N PHE A 390 16.39 -8.65 -5.28
CA PHE A 390 15.69 -8.46 -4.02
C PHE A 390 16.64 -8.66 -2.85
N SER A 391 16.96 -7.59 -2.15
CA SER A 391 17.37 -7.70 -0.76
C SER A 391 16.13 -7.93 0.10
N LYS A 392 16.14 -8.99 0.90
CA LYS A 392 15.00 -9.41 1.74
C LYS A 392 14.85 -8.57 3.01
N CYS A 393 14.97 -7.27 2.92
CA CYS A 393 14.83 -6.37 4.07
C CYS A 393 13.44 -5.76 4.18
N CYS A 394 12.85 -5.80 5.37
CA CYS A 394 11.74 -4.92 5.72
C CYS A 394 12.31 -3.57 6.15
N ILE A 395 11.97 -2.49 5.45
CA ILE A 395 12.42 -1.14 5.78
C ILE A 395 11.22 -0.32 6.25
N LEU A 396 11.36 0.27 7.44
CA LEU A 396 10.46 1.28 7.93
C LEU A 396 11.13 2.65 7.76
N HIS A 397 10.51 3.55 6.99
CA HIS A 397 11.03 4.90 6.79
C HIS A 397 10.26 5.93 7.63
N PHE A 398 11.01 6.80 8.29
CA PHE A 398 10.51 8.01 8.92
C PHE A 398 10.85 9.21 8.03
N LEU A 399 9.87 9.76 7.34
CA LEU A 399 10.07 10.97 6.55
C LEU A 399 9.66 12.20 7.36
N SER A 400 10.63 13.04 7.66
CA SER A 400 10.54 14.39 8.25
C SER A 400 9.76 14.57 9.55
N PHE A 401 10.44 15.09 10.55
CA PHE A 401 9.86 15.62 11.79
C PHE A 401 9.43 17.07 11.55
N LEU A 402 8.15 17.37 11.71
CA LEU A 402 7.66 18.73 11.87
C LEU A 402 7.38 18.94 13.36
N ARG A 403 8.07 19.93 13.95
CA ARG A 403 7.72 20.44 15.27
C ARG A 403 6.36 21.15 15.14
N VAL A 404 5.38 20.79 15.97
CA VAL A 404 4.05 21.42 16.03
C VAL A 404 3.99 22.35 17.23
#